data_2ae21cfdb36f5626c46b86240dcc7dd0
#
_entry.id   2ae21cfdb36f5626c46b86240dcc7dd0
#
_cell.length_a   1.000
_cell.length_b   1.000
_cell.length_c   1.000
_cell.angle_alpha   90.00
_cell.angle_beta   90.00
_cell.angle_gamma   90.00
#
_symmetry.space_group_name_H-M   'P 1'
#
loop_
_entity.id
_entity.type
_entity.pdbx_description
1 polymer ?
#
loop_
_entity_poly.entity_id
_entity_poly.type
_entity_poly.pdbx_seq_one_letter_code
_entity_poly.pdbx_strand_id
1 'polypeptide(L)'
;MTVPSSKPYVIIGAGIHGLSTAYHLALQLKATGKGDGRDIIILDKSGICSGATGIACGVIRNNYFQPAMRELMAHSVNIWESDPETYSYHPVGYMQISCESMREDVAAIHAQQQAIGYESVFIEGAADRKSTRLNSSHLVISYAVF
;
A
#
# COMPACT_ATOMS: atom_id res chain seq x y z
N MET A 1 24.51 22.78 7.69
CA MET A 1 24.02 21.85 8.74
C MET A 1 25.13 20.82 8.95
N THR A 2 25.66 20.70 10.16
CA THR A 2 26.73 19.73 10.48
C THR A 2 26.09 18.41 10.85
N VAL A 3 26.49 17.33 10.16
CA VAL A 3 26.04 15.98 10.51
C VAL A 3 26.71 15.59 11.84
N PRO A 4 25.97 15.12 12.85
CA PRO A 4 26.54 14.69 14.10
C PRO A 4 27.49 13.50 13.89
N SER A 5 28.58 13.45 14.68
CA SER A 5 29.58 12.40 14.56
C SER A 5 29.11 11.03 15.03
N SER A 6 28.05 10.99 15.83
CA SER A 6 27.40 9.72 16.26
C SER A 6 25.93 9.93 16.55
N LYS A 7 25.15 8.89 16.32
CA LYS A 7 23.73 8.78 16.69
C LYS A 7 23.44 7.34 17.07
N PRO A 8 22.55 7.09 18.05
CA PRO A 8 22.12 5.75 18.42
C PRO A 8 21.51 4.98 17.24
N TYR A 9 20.76 5.67 16.39
CA TYR A 9 20.07 5.06 15.26
C TYR A 9 20.34 5.86 13.98
N VAL A 10 20.79 5.16 12.95
CA VAL A 10 21.07 5.74 11.62
C VAL A 10 20.26 4.99 10.58
N ILE A 11 19.46 5.72 9.81
CA ILE A 11 18.65 5.17 8.70
C ILE A 11 19.23 5.74 7.41
N ILE A 12 19.53 4.89 6.46
CA ILE A 12 20.03 5.27 5.14
C ILE A 12 18.89 5.19 4.13
N GLY A 13 18.57 6.33 3.55
CA GLY A 13 17.48 6.51 2.59
C GLY A 13 16.26 7.22 3.21
N ALA A 14 15.85 8.34 2.60
CA ALA A 14 14.70 9.14 2.98
C ALA A 14 13.49 8.91 2.03
N GLY A 15 13.33 7.70 1.52
CA GLY A 15 12.10 7.24 0.87
C GLY A 15 11.05 6.82 1.89
N ILE A 16 9.88 6.38 1.43
CA ILE A 16 8.75 5.99 2.30
C ILE A 16 9.15 4.94 3.36
N HIS A 17 9.97 3.96 3.00
CA HIS A 17 10.43 2.94 3.96
C HIS A 17 11.31 3.55 5.07
N GLY A 18 12.27 4.40 4.72
CA GLY A 18 13.14 5.03 5.71
C GLY A 18 12.38 5.99 6.62
N LEU A 19 11.50 6.79 6.06
CA LEU A 19 10.67 7.74 6.82
C LEU A 19 9.69 7.00 7.74
N SER A 20 8.99 5.99 7.26
CA SER A 20 8.08 5.17 8.06
C SER A 20 8.83 4.43 9.18
N THR A 21 10.00 3.86 8.89
CA THR A 21 10.84 3.21 9.89
C THR A 21 11.25 4.20 10.99
N ALA A 22 11.71 5.40 10.62
CA ALA A 22 12.09 6.42 11.58
C ALA A 22 10.91 6.85 12.46
N TYR A 23 9.75 7.04 11.87
CA TYR A 23 8.53 7.44 12.59
C TYR A 23 8.11 6.39 13.62
N HIS A 24 7.96 5.13 13.19
CA HIS A 24 7.55 4.06 14.10
C HIS A 24 8.62 3.75 15.15
N LEU A 25 9.91 3.85 14.81
CA LEU A 25 10.99 3.71 15.77
C LEU A 25 10.93 4.82 16.84
N ALA A 26 10.70 6.07 16.44
CA ALA A 26 10.57 7.19 17.37
C ALA A 26 9.41 6.98 18.35
N LEU A 27 8.24 6.52 17.86
CA LEU A 27 7.11 6.18 18.70
C LEU A 27 7.44 5.06 19.69
N GLN A 28 8.08 4.00 19.21
CA GLN A 28 8.45 2.86 20.05
C GLN A 28 9.50 3.23 21.12
N LEU A 29 10.49 4.01 20.76
CA LEU A 29 11.50 4.51 21.71
C LEU A 29 10.87 5.35 22.81
N LYS A 30 9.97 6.26 22.43
CA LYS A 30 9.21 7.08 23.38
C LYS A 30 8.31 6.24 24.29
N ALA A 31 7.58 5.28 23.73
CA ALA A 31 6.69 4.40 24.49
C ALA A 31 7.44 3.52 25.51
N THR A 32 8.65 3.10 25.17
CA THR A 32 9.49 2.25 26.04
C THR A 32 10.45 3.03 26.96
N GLY A 33 10.46 4.36 26.88
CA GLY A 33 11.37 5.20 27.67
C GLY A 33 12.85 5.05 27.28
N LYS A 34 13.17 4.51 26.10
CA LYS A 34 14.55 4.24 25.62
C LYS A 34 15.11 5.35 24.75
N GLY A 35 14.36 6.41 24.50
CA GLY A 35 14.75 7.53 23.67
C GLY A 35 13.58 8.17 22.94
N ASP A 36 13.86 8.97 21.92
CA ASP A 36 12.86 9.61 21.07
C ASP A 36 13.39 9.87 19.66
N GLY A 37 12.65 10.63 18.83
CA GLY A 37 13.06 10.95 17.47
C GLY A 37 14.40 11.72 17.35
N ARG A 38 14.89 12.34 18.44
CA ARG A 38 16.19 13.02 18.44
C ARG A 38 17.36 12.04 18.44
N ASP A 39 17.12 10.78 18.77
CA ASP A 39 18.15 9.72 18.76
C ASP A 39 18.33 9.10 17.35
N ILE A 40 17.46 9.48 16.41
CA ILE A 40 17.45 8.97 15.05
C ILE A 40 18.00 10.03 14.10
N ILE A 41 18.82 9.59 13.15
CA ILE A 41 19.21 10.39 11.98
C ILE A 41 18.87 9.63 10.72
N ILE A 42 18.33 10.35 9.74
CA ILE A 42 18.10 9.82 8.40
C ILE A 42 19.08 10.49 7.45
N LEU A 43 19.82 9.69 6.71
CA LEU A 43 20.77 10.16 5.70
C LEU A 43 20.27 9.77 4.31
N ASP A 44 20.26 10.71 3.39
CA ASP A 44 19.96 10.45 1.99
C ASP A 44 20.99 11.15 1.10
N LYS A 45 21.28 10.54 -0.05
CA LYS A 45 22.25 11.09 -1.01
C LYS A 45 21.71 12.29 -1.80
N SER A 46 20.42 12.50 -1.81
CA SER A 46 19.75 13.53 -2.61
C SER A 46 18.79 14.33 -1.75
N GLY A 47 17.52 13.95 -1.73
CA GLY A 47 16.48 14.62 -0.97
C GLY A 47 15.35 13.67 -0.59
N ILE A 48 14.47 14.13 0.29
CA ILE A 48 13.31 13.35 0.73
C ILE A 48 12.50 12.90 -0.47
N CYS A 49 12.22 11.59 -0.53
CA CYS A 49 11.43 10.96 -1.59
C CYS A 49 11.96 11.14 -3.02
N SER A 50 13.22 11.53 -3.20
CA SER A 50 13.80 11.79 -4.53
C SER A 50 14.01 10.55 -5.41
N GLY A 51 13.89 9.36 -4.84
CA GLY A 51 14.02 8.08 -5.55
C GLY A 51 12.67 7.46 -5.94
N ALA A 52 12.56 6.14 -5.79
CA ALA A 52 11.37 5.37 -6.18
C ALA A 52 10.07 5.88 -5.56
N THR A 53 10.10 6.41 -4.35
CA THR A 53 8.91 6.97 -3.69
C THR A 53 8.33 8.16 -4.46
N GLY A 54 9.18 9.08 -4.93
CA GLY A 54 8.71 10.28 -5.64
C GLY A 54 8.26 10.04 -7.07
N ILE A 55 8.65 8.92 -7.67
CA ILE A 55 8.21 8.52 -9.02
C ILE A 55 7.11 7.46 -9.02
N ALA A 56 6.72 6.97 -7.83
CA ALA A 56 5.65 5.99 -7.70
C ALA A 56 4.30 6.60 -8.11
N CYS A 57 3.45 5.79 -8.74
CA CYS A 57 2.09 6.22 -9.10
C CYS A 57 1.15 6.37 -7.90
N GLY A 58 1.58 5.97 -6.70
CA GLY A 58 0.81 6.11 -5.46
C GLY A 58 -0.42 5.21 -5.36
N VAL A 59 -0.52 4.16 -6.16
CA VAL A 59 -1.63 3.21 -6.08
C VAL A 59 -1.42 2.26 -4.91
N ILE A 60 -2.36 2.29 -3.97
CA ILE A 60 -2.42 1.39 -2.83
C ILE A 60 -3.53 0.37 -3.09
N ARG A 61 -3.21 -0.92 -2.95
CA ARG A 61 -4.15 -2.01 -3.24
C ARG A 61 -3.78 -3.27 -2.48
N ASN A 62 -4.74 -4.14 -2.27
CA ASN A 62 -4.51 -5.51 -1.80
C ASN A 62 -4.94 -6.51 -2.88
N ASN A 63 -4.05 -6.82 -3.80
CA ASN A 63 -4.27 -7.74 -4.91
C ASN A 63 -3.04 -8.64 -5.08
N TYR A 64 -2.84 -9.57 -4.13
CA TYR A 64 -1.66 -10.43 -4.07
C TYR A 64 -2.05 -11.88 -3.79
N PHE A 65 -1.41 -12.81 -4.49
CA PHE A 65 -1.57 -14.25 -4.25
C PHE A 65 -0.88 -14.74 -2.99
N GLN A 66 0.28 -14.15 -2.65
CA GLN A 66 1.06 -14.57 -1.48
C GLN A 66 0.32 -14.20 -0.18
N PRO A 67 0.04 -15.16 0.72
CA PRO A 67 -0.67 -14.90 1.96
C PRO A 67 -0.03 -13.80 2.82
N ALA A 68 1.28 -13.86 3.01
CA ALA A 68 2.02 -12.84 3.77
C ALA A 68 1.87 -11.42 3.18
N MET A 69 1.86 -11.31 1.84
CA MET A 69 1.65 -10.02 1.19
C MET A 69 0.22 -9.50 1.36
N ARG A 70 -0.78 -10.39 1.33
CA ARG A 70 -2.18 -10.00 1.58
C ARG A 70 -2.38 -9.47 2.99
N GLU A 71 -1.84 -10.18 3.99
CA GLU A 71 -1.92 -9.75 5.40
C GLU A 71 -1.20 -8.41 5.61
N LEU A 72 0.02 -8.27 5.06
CA LEU A 72 0.78 -7.04 5.14
C LEU A 72 0.04 -5.87 4.47
N MET A 73 -0.55 -6.10 3.30
CA MET A 73 -1.29 -5.06 2.57
C MET A 73 -2.60 -4.71 3.26
N ALA A 74 -3.34 -5.67 3.82
CA ALA A 74 -4.53 -5.38 4.61
C ALA A 74 -4.19 -4.49 5.81
N HIS A 75 -3.13 -4.81 6.54
CA HIS A 75 -2.64 -3.97 7.64
C HIS A 75 -2.24 -2.57 7.14
N SER A 76 -1.55 -2.48 6.00
CA SER A 76 -1.10 -1.20 5.43
C SER A 76 -2.28 -0.33 4.97
N VAL A 77 -3.29 -0.89 4.33
CA VAL A 77 -4.51 -0.17 3.92
C VAL A 77 -5.20 0.43 5.15
N ASN A 78 -5.36 -0.33 6.23
CA ASN A 78 -5.93 0.17 7.47
C ASN A 78 -5.17 1.39 8.03
N ILE A 79 -3.84 1.43 7.88
CA ILE A 79 -3.04 2.60 8.29
C ILE A 79 -3.39 3.81 7.42
N TRP A 80 -3.46 3.64 6.10
CA TRP A 80 -3.81 4.73 5.18
C TRP A 80 -5.22 5.27 5.42
N GLU A 81 -6.16 4.39 5.72
CA GLU A 81 -7.56 4.73 6.01
C GLU A 81 -7.77 5.34 7.39
N SER A 82 -6.86 5.11 8.33
CA SER A 82 -6.98 5.65 9.70
C SER A 82 -6.85 7.17 9.77
N ASP A 83 -6.14 7.80 8.85
CA ASP A 83 -5.97 9.25 8.74
C ASP A 83 -5.75 9.67 7.28
N PRO A 84 -6.80 9.60 6.46
CA PRO A 84 -6.70 9.85 5.02
C PRO A 84 -6.29 11.28 4.70
N GLU A 85 -6.62 12.24 5.55
CA GLU A 85 -6.24 13.64 5.36
C GLU A 85 -4.73 13.83 5.51
N THR A 86 -4.14 13.34 6.60
CA THR A 86 -2.69 13.41 6.83
C THR A 86 -1.89 12.67 5.77
N TYR A 87 -2.39 11.52 5.32
CA TYR A 87 -1.71 10.71 4.30
C TYR A 87 -2.04 11.12 2.87
N SER A 88 -2.92 12.09 2.67
CA SER A 88 -3.45 12.43 1.34
C SER A 88 -3.98 11.20 0.59
N TYR A 89 -4.65 10.31 1.34
CA TYR A 89 -5.20 9.08 0.81
C TYR A 89 -6.60 9.29 0.26
N HIS A 90 -6.81 8.90 -0.98
CA HIS A 90 -8.10 9.05 -1.65
C HIS A 90 -8.65 7.66 -2.00
N PRO A 91 -9.70 7.18 -1.32
CA PRO A 91 -10.30 5.87 -1.58
C PRO A 91 -11.12 5.89 -2.89
N VAL A 92 -10.43 5.76 -4.01
CA VAL A 92 -11.03 5.79 -5.36
C VAL A 92 -11.40 4.41 -5.89
N GLY A 93 -11.05 3.36 -5.14
CA GLY A 93 -11.21 1.98 -5.57
C GLY A 93 -10.14 1.53 -6.58
N TYR A 94 -10.10 0.22 -6.82
CA TYR A 94 -9.21 -0.41 -7.78
C TYR A 94 -9.99 -1.41 -8.61
N MET A 95 -9.89 -1.31 -9.92
CA MET A 95 -10.55 -2.23 -10.84
C MET A 95 -9.48 -3.01 -11.62
N GLN A 96 -9.53 -4.33 -11.52
CA GLN A 96 -8.74 -5.22 -12.36
C GLN A 96 -9.63 -5.79 -13.45
N ILE A 97 -9.21 -5.60 -14.70
CA ILE A 97 -9.83 -6.18 -15.89
C ILE A 97 -8.91 -7.27 -16.40
N SER A 98 -9.44 -8.46 -16.62
CA SER A 98 -8.68 -9.62 -17.07
C SER A 98 -9.39 -10.35 -18.20
N CYS A 99 -8.63 -11.06 -19.01
CA CYS A 99 -9.22 -11.96 -20.04
C CYS A 99 -9.79 -13.22 -19.39
N GLU A 100 -10.64 -13.93 -20.14
CA GLU A 100 -11.30 -15.14 -19.63
C GLU A 100 -10.35 -16.23 -19.17
N SER A 101 -9.18 -16.35 -19.81
CA SER A 101 -8.15 -17.31 -19.39
C SER A 101 -7.63 -17.11 -17.98
N MET A 102 -7.81 -15.91 -17.40
CA MET A 102 -7.42 -15.59 -16.02
C MET A 102 -8.59 -15.63 -15.03
N ARG A 103 -9.76 -16.10 -15.45
CA ARG A 103 -10.97 -16.09 -14.64
C ARG A 103 -10.79 -16.80 -13.30
N GLU A 104 -10.21 -17.99 -13.33
CA GLU A 104 -9.96 -18.78 -12.12
C GLU A 104 -9.02 -18.08 -11.15
N ASP A 105 -7.96 -17.46 -11.65
CA ASP A 105 -7.02 -16.71 -10.84
C ASP A 105 -7.68 -15.49 -10.18
N VAL A 106 -8.48 -14.73 -10.93
CA VAL A 106 -9.19 -13.55 -10.40
C VAL A 106 -10.26 -13.97 -9.40
N ALA A 107 -10.98 -15.05 -9.65
CA ALA A 107 -11.95 -15.61 -8.70
C ALA A 107 -11.27 -16.09 -7.40
N ALA A 108 -10.09 -16.71 -7.51
CA ALA A 108 -9.30 -17.11 -6.36
C ALA A 108 -8.81 -15.91 -5.53
N ILE A 109 -8.35 -14.85 -6.19
CA ILE A 109 -7.96 -13.60 -5.50
C ILE A 109 -9.17 -13.02 -4.76
N HIS A 110 -10.33 -12.92 -5.42
CA HIS A 110 -11.56 -12.42 -4.79
C HIS A 110 -11.93 -13.24 -3.55
N ALA A 111 -11.96 -14.56 -3.65
CA ALA A 111 -12.27 -15.44 -2.52
C ALA A 111 -11.28 -15.25 -1.36
N GLN A 112 -10.00 -15.08 -1.65
CA GLN A 112 -8.96 -14.85 -0.66
C GLN A 112 -9.07 -13.46 -0.01
N GLN A 113 -9.49 -12.44 -0.75
CA GLN A 113 -9.77 -11.11 -0.21
C GLN A 113 -10.97 -11.16 0.76
N GLN A 114 -12.06 -11.83 0.36
CA GLN A 114 -13.21 -12.02 1.25
C GLN A 114 -12.83 -12.74 2.56
N ALA A 115 -11.95 -13.74 2.48
CA ALA A 115 -11.51 -14.50 3.66
C ALA A 115 -10.76 -13.65 4.71
N ILE A 116 -10.14 -12.55 4.31
CA ILE A 116 -9.45 -11.60 5.22
C ILE A 116 -10.28 -10.35 5.52
N GLY A 117 -11.58 -10.33 5.13
CA GLY A 117 -12.46 -9.18 5.36
C GLY A 117 -12.20 -7.98 4.44
N TYR A 118 -11.44 -8.18 3.36
CA TYR A 118 -11.20 -7.12 2.37
C TYR A 118 -12.32 -7.11 1.34
N GLU A 119 -13.07 -6.02 1.29
CA GLU A 119 -14.22 -5.90 0.40
C GLU A 119 -13.79 -5.85 -1.07
N SER A 120 -14.31 -6.74 -1.86
CA SER A 120 -14.13 -6.76 -3.31
C SER A 120 -15.37 -7.31 -3.99
N VAL A 121 -15.60 -6.95 -5.24
CA VAL A 121 -16.72 -7.41 -6.05
C VAL A 121 -16.18 -8.12 -7.28
N PHE A 122 -16.66 -9.33 -7.53
CA PHE A 122 -16.35 -10.09 -8.72
C PHE A 122 -17.48 -9.93 -9.73
N ILE A 123 -17.18 -9.39 -10.91
CA ILE A 123 -18.17 -9.09 -11.95
C ILE A 123 -17.81 -9.88 -13.21
N GLU A 124 -18.78 -10.58 -13.78
CA GLU A 124 -18.60 -11.32 -15.02
C GLU A 124 -19.84 -11.24 -15.93
N GLY A 125 -19.66 -11.53 -17.22
CA GLY A 125 -20.72 -11.66 -18.18
C GLY A 125 -21.41 -10.35 -18.56
N ALA A 126 -22.75 -10.35 -18.60
CA ALA A 126 -23.54 -9.18 -19.05
C ALA A 126 -23.45 -7.98 -18.08
N ALA A 127 -23.17 -8.21 -16.80
CA ALA A 127 -22.97 -7.17 -15.80
C ALA A 127 -21.66 -6.41 -16.04
N ASP A 128 -20.62 -7.10 -16.53
CA ASP A 128 -19.34 -6.52 -16.93
C ASP A 128 -19.51 -5.43 -18.00
N ARG A 129 -20.29 -5.72 -19.05
CA ARG A 129 -20.51 -4.78 -20.15
C ARG A 129 -21.23 -3.50 -19.73
N LYS A 130 -22.05 -3.54 -18.69
CA LYS A 130 -22.74 -2.35 -18.16
C LYS A 130 -21.83 -1.49 -17.29
N SER A 131 -20.92 -2.12 -16.56
CA SER A 131 -20.04 -1.44 -15.60
C SER A 131 -18.88 -0.72 -16.26
N THR A 132 -18.34 -1.24 -17.36
CA THR A 132 -17.05 -0.81 -17.87
C THR A 132 -17.09 0.06 -19.10
N ARG A 133 -18.18 0.09 -19.86
CA ARG A 133 -18.24 0.73 -21.20
C ARG A 133 -17.08 0.32 -22.14
N LEU A 134 -16.40 -0.77 -21.84
CA LEU A 134 -15.25 -1.27 -22.57
C LEU A 134 -15.66 -2.28 -23.64
N ASN A 135 -14.86 -2.38 -24.67
CA ASN A 135 -15.09 -3.23 -25.84
C ASN A 135 -15.20 -4.72 -25.46
N SER A 136 -15.93 -5.44 -26.28
CA SER A 136 -16.47 -6.79 -26.14
C SER A 136 -15.53 -7.96 -25.83
N SER A 137 -14.26 -7.72 -25.50
CA SER A 137 -13.24 -8.78 -25.29
C SER A 137 -12.88 -9.05 -23.83
N HIS A 138 -13.46 -8.35 -22.86
CA HIS A 138 -13.17 -8.52 -21.45
C HIS A 138 -14.34 -9.20 -20.73
N LEU A 139 -14.09 -10.32 -20.09
CA LEU A 139 -15.12 -11.19 -19.53
C LEU A 139 -15.11 -11.29 -18.01
N VAL A 140 -14.06 -10.78 -17.35
CA VAL A 140 -13.91 -10.90 -15.90
C VAL A 140 -13.36 -9.60 -15.32
N ILE A 141 -14.05 -9.05 -14.32
CA ILE A 141 -13.62 -7.87 -13.58
C ILE A 141 -13.65 -8.18 -12.10
N SER A 142 -12.58 -7.87 -11.39
CA SER A 142 -12.57 -7.76 -9.95
C SER A 142 -12.48 -6.28 -9.58
N TYR A 143 -13.41 -5.82 -8.76
CA TYR A 143 -13.48 -4.45 -8.28
C TYR A 143 -13.36 -4.45 -6.77
N ALA A 144 -12.37 -3.75 -6.23
CA ALA A 144 -12.28 -3.49 -4.81
C ALA A 144 -12.83 -2.09 -4.53
N VAL A 145 -13.78 -2.02 -3.60
CA VAL A 145 -14.31 -0.75 -3.09
C VAL A 145 -13.56 -0.47 -1.79
N PHE A 146 -12.99 0.68 -1.69
CA PHE A 146 -12.38 1.19 -0.47
C PHE A 146 -13.29 2.24 0.13
#